data_5d92b068640e2e5251a0b303090755b8
#
_entry.id   5d92b068640e2e5251a0b303090755b8
#
_cell.length_a   1.000
_cell.length_b   1.000
_cell.length_c   1.000
_cell.angle_alpha   90.00
_cell.angle_beta   90.00
_cell.angle_gamma   90.00
#
_symmetry.space_group_name_H-M   'P 1'
#
loop_
_entity.id
_entity.type
_entity.pdbx_description
1 polymer ?
#
loop_
_entity_poly.entity_id
_entity_poly.type
_entity_poly.pdbx_seq_one_letter_code
_entity_poly.pdbx_strand_id
1 'polypeptide(L)'
;CPTSYGDSPYQSFSSFAGNPYFIDLEYLCKEKLLKKAECESFPWGKKADKVDYGVMYESRYKLLKIAFERFLRAEPDDFEAFCEKEADWLSDYALFMALKDANGGNAWFSWEKDLKMRKPEALAEARSTYAKDIRFYQMLQYLFFKQWWELKAYVNEKGIEIIGDVPIYVA
;
A
#
# COMPACT_ATOMS: atom_id res chain seq x y z
N CYS A 1 -7.17 6.86 2.74
CA CYS A 1 -7.19 6.01 1.54
C CYS A 1 -6.01 6.32 0.62
N PRO A 2 -5.55 5.38 -0.24
CA PRO A 2 -4.51 5.67 -1.21
C PRO A 2 -4.97 6.73 -2.21
N THR A 3 -4.04 7.61 -2.61
CA THR A 3 -4.31 8.62 -3.63
C THR A 3 -4.13 8.05 -5.04
N SER A 4 -4.82 8.62 -6.03
CA SER A 4 -4.69 8.23 -7.43
C SER A 4 -4.28 9.42 -8.30
N TYR A 5 -5.11 9.87 -9.21
CA TYR A 5 -4.78 10.95 -10.13
C TYR A 5 -4.50 12.28 -9.39
N GLY A 6 -3.33 12.87 -9.67
CA GLY A 6 -2.91 14.15 -9.10
C GLY A 6 -2.68 14.13 -7.59
N ASP A 7 -2.47 12.96 -7.01
CA ASP A 7 -2.29 12.75 -5.56
C ASP A 7 -3.41 13.35 -4.69
N SER A 8 -4.61 13.48 -5.28
CA SER A 8 -5.78 13.97 -4.58
C SER A 8 -6.28 12.98 -3.54
N PRO A 9 -6.52 13.40 -2.28
CA PRO A 9 -7.11 12.54 -1.27
C PRO A 9 -8.56 12.17 -1.56
N TYR A 10 -9.23 12.88 -2.45
CA TYR A 10 -10.61 12.63 -2.86
C TYR A 10 -10.75 11.66 -4.03
N GLN A 11 -9.65 11.29 -4.67
CA GLN A 11 -9.62 10.24 -5.70
C GLN A 11 -8.79 9.07 -5.19
N SER A 12 -9.41 7.91 -5.07
CA SER A 12 -8.77 6.73 -4.48
C SER A 12 -9.06 5.48 -5.30
N PHE A 13 -8.11 4.53 -5.25
CA PHE A 13 -8.31 3.18 -5.79
C PHE A 13 -9.17 2.30 -4.87
N SER A 14 -9.37 2.69 -3.62
CA SER A 14 -10.16 1.95 -2.65
C SER A 14 -10.53 2.85 -1.48
N SER A 15 -11.78 2.74 -1.01
CA SER A 15 -12.24 3.38 0.23
C SER A 15 -11.86 2.60 1.50
N PHE A 16 -11.36 1.37 1.35
CA PHE A 16 -10.94 0.51 2.47
C PHE A 16 -9.44 0.58 2.73
N ALA A 17 -8.64 0.65 1.67
CA ALA A 17 -7.20 0.59 1.77
C ALA A 17 -6.58 1.82 2.45
N GLY A 18 -5.52 1.60 3.22
CA GLY A 18 -4.68 2.64 3.77
C GLY A 18 -3.69 3.20 2.74
N ASN A 19 -3.31 4.47 2.89
CA ASN A 19 -2.35 5.10 1.99
C ASN A 19 -0.90 4.71 2.37
N PRO A 20 -0.15 4.02 1.51
CA PRO A 20 1.23 3.64 1.78
C PRO A 20 2.18 4.82 2.05
N TYR A 21 1.79 6.04 1.68
CA TYR A 21 2.56 7.23 2.00
C TYR A 21 2.64 7.53 3.50
N PHE A 22 1.69 7.01 4.29
CA PHE A 22 1.67 7.18 5.74
C PHE A 22 2.34 6.05 6.53
N ILE A 23 2.90 5.05 5.86
CA ILE A 23 3.72 4.04 6.54
C ILE A 23 4.99 4.74 7.06
N ASP A 24 5.19 4.77 8.37
CA ASP A 24 6.36 5.38 8.99
C ASP A 24 7.62 4.55 8.73
N LEU A 25 8.59 5.16 8.06
CA LEU A 25 9.87 4.49 7.72
C LEU A 25 10.77 4.31 8.94
N GLU A 26 10.68 5.17 9.95
CA GLU A 26 11.42 5.00 11.21
C GLU A 26 10.91 3.78 11.99
N TYR A 27 9.59 3.55 11.93
CA TYR A 27 8.99 2.34 12.48
C TYR A 27 9.54 1.09 11.78
N LEU A 28 9.64 1.11 10.45
CA LEU A 28 10.25 0.01 9.70
C LEU A 28 11.74 -0.20 10.03
N CYS A 29 12.45 0.88 10.38
CA CYS A 29 13.84 0.76 10.88
C CYS A 29 13.89 0.07 12.25
N LYS A 30 12.97 0.40 13.16
CA LYS A 30 12.87 -0.26 14.49
C LYS A 30 12.56 -1.74 14.34
N GLU A 31 11.70 -2.11 13.40
CA GLU A 31 11.38 -3.50 13.07
C GLU A 31 12.44 -4.21 12.21
N LYS A 32 13.57 -3.56 11.92
CA LYS A 32 14.68 -4.09 11.11
C LYS A 32 14.31 -4.41 9.65
N LEU A 33 13.17 -3.92 9.17
CA LEU A 33 12.77 -4.02 7.77
C LEU A 33 13.52 -3.01 6.89
N LEU A 34 13.98 -1.89 7.46
CA LEU A 34 14.84 -0.90 6.80
C LEU A 34 16.04 -0.55 7.68
N LYS A 35 17.04 0.08 7.07
CA LYS A 35 18.15 0.73 7.77
C LYS A 35 18.03 2.23 7.59
N LYS A 36 18.34 3.02 8.61
CA LYS A 36 18.30 4.49 8.56
C LYS A 36 19.11 5.04 7.37
N ALA A 37 20.31 4.52 7.14
CA ALA A 37 21.15 4.91 6.02
C ALA A 37 20.49 4.66 4.65
N GLU A 38 19.63 3.65 4.52
CA GLU A 38 18.87 3.42 3.29
C GLU A 38 17.83 4.51 3.08
N CYS A 39 17.09 4.87 4.12
CA CYS A 39 16.10 5.95 4.06
C CYS A 39 16.76 7.30 3.72
N GLU A 40 17.94 7.56 4.26
CA GLU A 40 18.70 8.78 4.01
C GLU A 40 19.35 8.84 2.61
N SER A 41 19.57 7.69 1.96
CA SER A 41 20.19 7.61 0.64
C SER A 41 19.23 7.95 -0.52
N PHE A 42 17.94 7.97 -0.28
CA PHE A 42 16.93 8.29 -1.31
C PHE A 42 16.59 9.78 -1.31
N PRO A 43 16.29 10.37 -2.48
CA PRO A 43 15.82 11.75 -2.55
C PRO A 43 14.37 11.87 -2.03
N TRP A 44 14.07 12.96 -1.34
CA TRP A 44 12.73 13.26 -0.80
C TRP A 44 12.13 14.56 -1.34
N GLY A 45 12.74 15.14 -2.37
CA GLY A 45 12.40 16.43 -2.93
C GLY A 45 13.43 17.51 -2.57
N LYS A 46 13.30 18.66 -3.22
CA LYS A 46 14.29 19.76 -3.11
C LYS A 46 13.93 20.82 -2.07
N LYS A 47 12.66 20.89 -1.65
CA LYS A 47 12.14 21.93 -0.77
C LYS A 47 11.57 21.31 0.50
N ALA A 48 11.93 21.87 1.65
CA ALA A 48 11.45 21.40 2.94
C ALA A 48 9.98 21.77 3.23
N ASP A 49 9.45 22.76 2.53
CA ASP A 49 8.11 23.30 2.69
C ASP A 49 7.10 22.78 1.67
N LYS A 50 7.53 21.89 0.74
CA LYS A 50 6.68 21.34 -0.32
C LYS A 50 6.99 19.88 -0.57
N VAL A 51 5.94 19.08 -0.66
CA VAL A 51 6.04 17.67 -1.07
C VAL A 51 6.22 17.59 -2.59
N ASP A 52 7.26 16.90 -3.03
CA ASP A 52 7.42 16.46 -4.42
C ASP A 52 6.87 15.04 -4.53
N TYR A 53 5.61 14.91 -4.91
CA TYR A 53 4.93 13.61 -4.94
C TYR A 53 5.57 12.63 -5.90
N GLY A 54 6.11 13.08 -7.03
CA GLY A 54 6.80 12.19 -7.98
C GLY A 54 8.06 11.57 -7.37
N VAL A 55 8.91 12.41 -6.78
CA VAL A 55 10.12 11.96 -6.08
C VAL A 55 9.77 11.09 -4.87
N MET A 56 8.75 11.49 -4.10
CA MET A 56 8.30 10.73 -2.94
C MET A 56 7.77 9.35 -3.36
N TYR A 57 6.95 9.27 -4.39
CA TYR A 57 6.43 8.01 -4.91
C TYR A 57 7.57 7.04 -5.26
N GLU A 58 8.50 7.48 -6.12
CA GLU A 58 9.61 6.63 -6.55
C GLU A 58 10.49 6.16 -5.38
N SER A 59 10.87 7.08 -4.51
CA SER A 59 11.76 6.78 -3.37
C SER A 59 11.08 5.86 -2.37
N ARG A 60 9.83 6.15 -2.01
CA ARG A 60 9.09 5.38 -1.02
C ARG A 60 8.82 3.97 -1.49
N TYR A 61 8.35 3.77 -2.71
CA TYR A 61 8.08 2.42 -3.21
C TYR A 61 9.35 1.58 -3.37
N LYS A 62 10.48 2.20 -3.76
CA LYS A 62 11.78 1.49 -3.77
C LYS A 62 12.18 1.03 -2.37
N LEU A 63 12.03 1.90 -1.35
CA LEU A 63 12.29 1.54 0.05
C LEU A 63 11.33 0.45 0.56
N LEU A 64 10.05 0.57 0.26
CA LEU A 64 9.06 -0.43 0.65
C LEU A 64 9.31 -1.79 0.00
N LYS A 65 9.84 -1.83 -1.24
CA LYS A 65 10.28 -3.08 -1.87
C LYS A 65 11.52 -3.68 -1.17
N ILE A 66 12.45 -2.85 -0.70
CA ILE A 66 13.57 -3.34 0.15
C ILE A 66 13.05 -3.93 1.47
N ALA A 67 12.10 -3.24 2.11
CA ALA A 67 11.45 -3.75 3.32
C ALA A 67 10.73 -5.08 3.06
N PHE A 68 10.06 -5.22 1.92
CA PHE A 68 9.34 -6.43 1.53
C PHE A 68 10.26 -7.66 1.40
N GLU A 69 11.43 -7.51 0.78
CA GLU A 69 12.39 -8.62 0.66
C GLU A 69 12.88 -9.11 2.04
N ARG A 70 12.90 -8.24 3.04
CA ARG A 70 13.24 -8.61 4.42
C ARG A 70 12.05 -9.19 5.15
N PHE A 71 10.88 -8.62 4.93
CA PHE A 71 9.62 -9.11 5.47
C PHE A 71 9.37 -10.58 5.10
N LEU A 72 9.56 -10.95 3.83
CA LEU A 72 9.42 -12.34 3.36
C LEU A 72 10.37 -13.34 4.03
N ARG A 73 11.47 -12.89 4.65
CA ARG A 73 12.42 -13.77 5.35
C ARG A 73 12.03 -14.06 6.79
N ALA A 74 11.23 -13.20 7.37
CA ALA A 74 10.80 -13.26 8.77
C ALA A 74 9.39 -12.67 8.87
N GLU A 75 8.47 -13.30 8.13
CA GLU A 75 7.07 -12.88 8.07
C GLU A 75 6.43 -13.00 9.45
N PRO A 76 5.73 -11.96 9.95
CA PRO A 76 5.07 -12.00 11.25
C PRO A 76 3.94 -13.04 11.29
N ASP A 77 3.78 -13.72 12.42
CA ASP A 77 2.77 -14.77 12.60
C ASP A 77 1.32 -14.27 12.42
N ASP A 78 1.08 -12.98 12.69
CA ASP A 78 -0.24 -12.34 12.57
C ASP A 78 -0.56 -11.80 11.17
N PHE A 79 0.39 -11.89 10.23
CA PHE A 79 0.18 -11.39 8.88
C PHE A 79 -0.89 -12.18 8.09
N GLU A 80 -0.86 -13.50 8.17
CA GLU A 80 -1.89 -14.33 7.52
C GLU A 80 -3.26 -14.08 8.14
N ALA A 81 -3.35 -14.00 9.46
CA ALA A 81 -4.60 -13.68 10.15
C ALA A 81 -5.17 -12.31 9.73
N PHE A 82 -4.29 -11.32 9.50
CA PHE A 82 -4.70 -10.04 8.92
C PHE A 82 -5.24 -10.20 7.50
N CYS A 83 -4.55 -10.94 6.64
CA CYS A 83 -4.99 -11.16 5.26
C CYS A 83 -6.34 -11.90 5.19
N GLU A 84 -6.56 -12.88 6.05
CA GLU A 84 -7.83 -13.61 6.16
C GLU A 84 -8.95 -12.70 6.67
N LYS A 85 -8.70 -11.93 7.72
CA LYS A 85 -9.67 -11.01 8.30
C LYS A 85 -10.14 -9.94 7.31
N GLU A 86 -9.23 -9.42 6.51
CA GLU A 86 -9.51 -8.33 5.57
C GLU A 86 -9.77 -8.84 4.13
N ALA A 87 -9.96 -10.16 3.94
CA ALA A 87 -10.04 -10.82 2.63
C ALA A 87 -11.11 -10.24 1.70
N ASP A 88 -12.23 -9.77 2.26
CA ASP A 88 -13.38 -9.25 1.50
C ASP A 88 -13.02 -8.08 0.56
N TRP A 89 -12.04 -7.27 0.94
CA TRP A 89 -11.57 -6.16 0.10
C TRP A 89 -10.10 -6.30 -0.29
N LEU A 90 -9.24 -6.82 0.62
CA LEU A 90 -7.80 -6.84 0.44
C LEU A 90 -7.37 -7.74 -0.72
N SER A 91 -8.04 -8.87 -0.90
CA SER A 91 -7.72 -9.84 -1.96
C SER A 91 -7.86 -9.24 -3.36
N ASP A 92 -8.92 -8.47 -3.59
CA ASP A 92 -9.17 -7.82 -4.87
C ASP A 92 -8.34 -6.56 -5.05
N TYR A 93 -8.16 -5.77 -3.97
CA TYR A 93 -7.31 -4.58 -4.00
C TYR A 93 -5.86 -4.93 -4.33
N ALA A 94 -5.29 -5.93 -3.66
CA ALA A 94 -3.90 -6.34 -3.90
C ALA A 94 -3.69 -6.89 -5.32
N LEU A 95 -4.64 -7.68 -5.84
CA LEU A 95 -4.63 -8.12 -7.23
C LEU A 95 -4.73 -6.95 -8.21
N PHE A 96 -5.66 -6.02 -7.96
CA PHE A 96 -5.82 -4.83 -8.80
C PHE A 96 -4.53 -4.01 -8.89
N MET A 97 -3.88 -3.76 -7.76
CA MET A 97 -2.64 -2.98 -7.71
C MET A 97 -1.48 -3.71 -8.41
N ALA A 98 -1.35 -5.02 -8.22
CA ALA A 98 -0.35 -5.83 -8.91
C ALA A 98 -0.56 -5.81 -10.44
N LEU A 99 -1.80 -5.95 -10.89
CA LEU A 99 -2.16 -5.84 -12.31
C LEU A 99 -1.94 -4.43 -12.88
N LYS A 100 -2.22 -3.40 -12.08
CA LYS A 100 -1.98 -2.01 -12.48
C LYS A 100 -0.49 -1.76 -12.71
N ASP A 101 0.38 -2.23 -11.84
CA ASP A 101 1.84 -2.14 -12.03
C ASP A 101 2.28 -2.91 -13.27
N ALA A 102 1.81 -4.15 -13.45
CA ALA A 102 2.13 -4.99 -14.60
C ALA A 102 1.68 -4.37 -15.94
N ASN A 103 0.62 -3.55 -15.90
CA ASN A 103 0.13 -2.81 -17.07
C ASN A 103 0.69 -1.36 -17.15
N GLY A 104 1.82 -1.08 -16.51
CA GLY A 104 2.49 0.23 -16.59
C GLY A 104 1.70 1.38 -15.99
N GLY A 105 0.85 1.13 -15.00
CA GLY A 105 0.00 2.14 -14.35
C GLY A 105 -1.26 2.52 -15.14
N ASN A 106 -1.50 1.89 -16.30
CA ASN A 106 -2.65 2.18 -17.14
C ASN A 106 -3.98 1.88 -16.44
N ALA A 107 -5.03 2.58 -16.87
CA ALA A 107 -6.37 2.38 -16.35
C ALA A 107 -6.93 0.99 -16.71
N TRP A 108 -7.66 0.37 -15.81
CA TRP A 108 -8.16 -1.01 -15.94
C TRP A 108 -8.99 -1.25 -17.20
N PHE A 109 -9.69 -0.27 -17.70
CA PHE A 109 -10.49 -0.40 -18.91
C PHE A 109 -9.64 -0.58 -20.19
N SER A 110 -8.34 -0.31 -20.13
CA SER A 110 -7.37 -0.57 -21.21
C SER A 110 -6.67 -1.93 -21.11
N TRP A 111 -6.92 -2.69 -20.02
CA TRP A 111 -6.29 -4.00 -19.82
C TRP A 111 -6.86 -5.04 -20.78
N GLU A 112 -6.20 -6.20 -20.80
CA GLU A 112 -6.66 -7.36 -21.57
C GLU A 112 -8.14 -7.68 -21.26
N LYS A 113 -8.89 -8.08 -22.28
CA LYS A 113 -10.36 -8.20 -22.23
C LYS A 113 -10.84 -9.12 -21.10
N ASP A 114 -10.19 -10.27 -20.93
CA ASP A 114 -10.65 -11.27 -19.98
C ASP A 114 -10.35 -10.87 -18.53
N LEU A 115 -9.24 -10.17 -18.30
CA LEU A 115 -8.95 -9.51 -17.01
C LEU A 115 -9.95 -8.38 -16.71
N LYS A 116 -10.20 -7.53 -17.70
CA LYS A 116 -11.18 -6.44 -17.59
C LYS A 116 -12.58 -6.94 -17.28
N MET A 117 -12.98 -8.05 -17.89
CA MET A 117 -14.27 -8.69 -17.66
C MET A 117 -14.29 -9.60 -16.44
N ARG A 118 -13.17 -9.67 -15.67
CA ARG A 118 -13.01 -10.45 -14.46
C ARG A 118 -13.36 -11.93 -14.66
N LYS A 119 -12.96 -12.53 -15.79
CA LYS A 119 -13.19 -13.95 -16.02
C LYS A 119 -12.42 -14.79 -14.99
N PRO A 120 -13.06 -15.82 -14.39
CA PRO A 120 -12.45 -16.59 -13.32
C PRO A 120 -11.09 -17.19 -13.69
N GLU A 121 -10.94 -17.70 -14.90
CA GLU A 121 -9.69 -18.30 -15.38
C GLU A 121 -8.57 -17.28 -15.50
N ALA A 122 -8.87 -16.09 -16.08
CA ALA A 122 -7.90 -15.00 -16.20
C ALA A 122 -7.49 -14.44 -14.83
N LEU A 123 -8.44 -14.34 -13.88
CA LEU A 123 -8.11 -13.94 -12.51
C LEU A 123 -7.27 -14.99 -11.77
N ALA A 124 -7.54 -16.28 -11.97
CA ALA A 124 -6.78 -17.37 -11.37
C ALA A 124 -5.33 -17.38 -11.91
N GLU A 125 -5.15 -17.24 -13.22
CA GLU A 125 -3.84 -17.10 -13.85
C GLU A 125 -3.09 -15.88 -13.35
N ALA A 126 -3.75 -14.72 -13.28
CA ALA A 126 -3.17 -13.48 -12.76
C ALA A 126 -2.74 -13.62 -11.29
N ARG A 127 -3.56 -14.24 -10.43
CA ARG A 127 -3.19 -14.50 -9.03
C ARG A 127 -1.95 -15.38 -8.91
N SER A 128 -1.80 -16.37 -9.77
CA SER A 128 -0.62 -17.22 -9.81
C SER A 128 0.61 -16.46 -10.32
N THR A 129 0.46 -15.75 -11.43
CA THR A 129 1.55 -15.02 -12.11
C THR A 129 2.11 -13.90 -11.23
N TYR A 130 1.24 -13.14 -10.59
CA TYR A 130 1.60 -11.96 -9.80
C TYR A 130 1.56 -12.21 -8.28
N ALA A 131 1.67 -13.46 -7.84
CA ALA A 131 1.56 -13.82 -6.43
C ALA A 131 2.50 -13.00 -5.51
N LYS A 132 3.75 -12.77 -5.95
CA LYS A 132 4.72 -11.96 -5.19
C LYS A 132 4.31 -10.49 -5.10
N ASP A 133 3.80 -9.91 -6.18
CA ASP A 133 3.36 -8.52 -6.20
C ASP A 133 2.07 -8.33 -5.39
N ILE A 134 1.17 -9.29 -5.44
CA ILE A 134 -0.03 -9.32 -4.58
C ILE A 134 0.40 -9.33 -3.11
N ARG A 135 1.36 -10.18 -2.75
CA ARG A 135 1.88 -10.26 -1.37
C ARG A 135 2.52 -8.95 -0.92
N PHE A 136 3.20 -8.25 -1.83
CA PHE A 136 3.73 -6.91 -1.57
C PHE A 136 2.63 -5.92 -1.17
N TYR A 137 1.54 -5.85 -1.93
CA TYR A 137 0.42 -4.95 -1.61
C TYR A 137 -0.32 -5.36 -0.35
N GLN A 138 -0.44 -6.66 -0.06
CA GLN A 138 -0.97 -7.15 1.22
C GLN A 138 -0.09 -6.68 2.39
N MET A 139 1.24 -6.81 2.28
CA MET A 139 2.18 -6.32 3.30
C MET A 139 2.05 -4.81 3.51
N LEU A 140 1.90 -4.01 2.45
CA LEU A 140 1.71 -2.56 2.61
C LEU A 140 0.47 -2.24 3.45
N GLN A 141 -0.62 -2.96 3.23
CA GLN A 141 -1.84 -2.76 4.02
C GLN A 141 -1.66 -3.24 5.45
N TYR A 142 -1.04 -4.39 5.67
CA TYR A 142 -0.72 -4.88 7.00
C TYR A 142 0.11 -3.86 7.79
N LEU A 143 1.20 -3.34 7.23
CA LEU A 143 2.07 -2.35 7.88
C LEU A 143 1.33 -1.03 8.16
N PHE A 144 0.50 -0.57 7.21
CA PHE A 144 -0.31 0.62 7.43
C PHE A 144 -1.28 0.42 8.60
N PHE A 145 -2.07 -0.65 8.59
CA PHE A 145 -3.08 -0.88 9.62
C PHE A 145 -2.48 -1.16 10.99
N LYS A 146 -1.36 -1.86 11.05
CA LYS A 146 -0.61 -2.05 12.31
C LYS A 146 -0.27 -0.70 12.96
N GLN A 147 0.36 0.20 12.20
CA GLN A 147 0.72 1.54 12.68
C GLN A 147 -0.51 2.42 12.94
N TRP A 148 -1.54 2.31 12.12
CA TRP A 148 -2.79 3.05 12.29
C TRP A 148 -3.51 2.68 13.58
N TRP A 149 -3.61 1.39 13.90
CA TRP A 149 -4.27 0.94 15.13
C TRP A 149 -3.49 1.34 16.37
N GLU A 150 -2.17 1.30 16.35
CA GLU A 150 -1.31 1.79 17.43
C GLU A 150 -1.52 3.29 17.66
N LEU A 151 -1.48 4.09 16.60
CA LEU A 151 -1.75 5.54 16.67
C LEU A 151 -3.14 5.82 17.22
N LYS A 152 -4.17 5.12 16.70
CA LYS A 152 -5.55 5.31 17.13
C LYS A 152 -5.73 4.97 18.61
N ALA A 153 -5.17 3.87 19.06
CA ALA A 153 -5.19 3.50 20.47
C ALA A 153 -4.53 4.58 21.35
N TYR A 154 -3.33 5.02 20.97
CA TYR A 154 -2.60 6.06 21.70
C TYR A 154 -3.39 7.36 21.83
N VAL A 155 -3.99 7.87 20.76
CA VAL A 155 -4.74 9.13 20.83
C VAL A 155 -6.03 8.99 21.61
N ASN A 156 -6.74 7.84 21.49
CA ASN A 156 -7.96 7.56 22.23
C ASN A 156 -7.70 7.46 23.74
N GLU A 157 -6.57 6.89 24.18
CA GLU A 157 -6.13 6.88 25.58
C GLU A 157 -5.91 8.29 26.15
N LYS A 158 -5.63 9.28 25.27
CA LYS A 158 -5.52 10.70 25.65
C LYS A 158 -6.87 11.45 25.62
N GLY A 159 -7.97 10.76 25.37
CA GLY A 159 -9.29 11.36 25.22
C GLY A 159 -9.47 12.14 23.91
N ILE A 160 -8.65 11.87 22.89
CA ILE A 160 -8.73 12.51 21.57
C ILE A 160 -9.41 11.56 20.59
N GLU A 161 -10.35 12.05 19.82
CA GLU A 161 -11.00 11.34 18.73
C GLU A 161 -10.44 11.76 17.38
N ILE A 162 -10.32 10.81 16.46
CA ILE A 162 -9.90 11.08 15.09
C ILE A 162 -11.15 11.12 14.22
N ILE A 163 -11.37 12.25 13.55
CA ILE A 163 -12.42 12.41 12.54
C ILE A 163 -11.78 12.13 11.18
N GLY A 164 -12.31 11.12 10.50
CA GLY A 164 -11.90 10.78 9.14
C GLY A 164 -12.75 11.48 8.09
N ASP A 165 -12.26 11.44 6.86
CA ASP A 165 -12.98 11.87 5.67
C ASP A 165 -13.00 10.74 4.64
N VAL A 166 -13.95 10.77 3.71
CA VAL A 166 -14.17 9.71 2.72
C VAL A 166 -13.84 10.25 1.33
N PRO A 167 -13.13 9.48 0.49
CA PRO A 167 -12.92 9.87 -0.90
C PRO A 167 -14.26 9.94 -1.63
N ILE A 168 -14.46 11.01 -2.40
CA ILE A 168 -15.70 11.23 -3.16
C ILE A 168 -15.69 10.42 -4.45
N TYR A 169 -14.51 10.25 -5.04
CA TYR A 169 -14.30 9.52 -6.29
C TYR A 169 -13.48 8.26 -6.00
N VAL A 170 -14.12 7.11 -6.11
CA VAL A 170 -13.47 5.80 -6.01
C VAL A 170 -13.43 5.17 -7.39
N ALA A 171 -12.25 4.70 -7.81
CA ALA A 171 -12.03 4.10 -9.12
C ALA A 171 -12.65 2.69 -9.22
#